data_506386cf3aeab0eba878afb35346ab76
#
_entry.id   506386cf3aeab0eba878afb35346ab76
#
_cell.length_a   1.000
_cell.length_b   1.000
_cell.length_c   1.000
_cell.angle_alpha   90.00
_cell.angle_beta   90.00
_cell.angle_gamma   90.00
#
_symmetry.space_group_name_H-M   'P 1'
#
loop_
_entity.id
_entity.type
_entity.pdbx_description
1 polymer ?
#
loop_
_entity_poly.entity_id
_entity_poly.type
_entity_poly.pdbx_seq_one_letter_code
_entity_poly.pdbx_strand_id
1 'polypeptide(L)'
;MATLYILCGPSGSGKSTWANSDERQDIAYVSRDNIRLSLLKDGEDYFSHEKEVFKQFVKEIAIRIMAGRDCIADATHLNMFSRCKLMQALDAYTHDYKIIFVVFNVSADTCIERNKAREGRRNVPENIIRNMCRDFRVPTKDEDERVIDIIEVNND
;
A
#
# COMPACT_ATOMS: atom_id res chain seq x y z
N MET A 1 -21.84 -1.03 -1.24
CA MET A 1 -20.71 -1.22 -0.29
C MET A 1 -19.41 -1.07 -1.04
N ALA A 2 -18.53 -0.22 -0.58
CA ALA A 2 -17.25 0.05 -1.22
C ALA A 2 -16.30 -1.16 -1.10
N THR A 3 -15.41 -1.28 -2.07
CA THR A 3 -14.32 -2.26 -2.05
C THR A 3 -13.00 -1.55 -1.81
N LEU A 4 -12.25 -2.02 -0.82
CA LEU A 4 -10.89 -1.57 -0.53
C LEU A 4 -9.89 -2.55 -1.13
N TYR A 5 -9.07 -2.04 -2.05
CA TYR A 5 -7.95 -2.80 -2.63
C TYR A 5 -6.71 -2.49 -1.81
N ILE A 6 -6.23 -3.49 -1.06
CA ILE A 6 -5.02 -3.35 -0.26
C ILE A 6 -3.86 -3.93 -1.07
N LEU A 7 -2.95 -3.07 -1.52
CA LEU A 7 -1.78 -3.50 -2.26
C LEU A 7 -0.73 -4.05 -1.30
N CYS A 8 -0.13 -5.17 -1.67
CA CYS A 8 0.85 -5.86 -0.84
C CYS A 8 2.08 -6.21 -1.67
N GLY A 9 3.21 -5.64 -1.31
CA GLY A 9 4.47 -5.91 -1.99
C GLY A 9 5.57 -4.94 -1.64
N PRO A 10 6.82 -5.32 -1.86
CA PRO A 10 7.98 -4.46 -1.58
C PRO A 10 8.00 -3.20 -2.44
N SER A 11 8.82 -2.23 -2.04
CA SER A 11 9.12 -1.07 -2.88
C SER A 11 9.71 -1.54 -4.21
N GLY A 12 9.27 -0.96 -5.31
CA GLY A 12 9.72 -1.33 -6.65
C GLY A 12 8.99 -2.52 -7.27
N SER A 13 7.96 -3.05 -6.61
CA SER A 13 7.21 -4.21 -7.14
C SER A 13 6.14 -3.86 -8.18
N GLY A 14 5.92 -2.57 -8.46
CA GLY A 14 4.96 -2.13 -9.48
C GLY A 14 3.58 -1.76 -8.96
N LYS A 15 3.44 -1.53 -7.65
CA LYS A 15 2.15 -1.19 -7.03
C LYS A 15 1.52 0.07 -7.62
N SER A 16 2.27 1.17 -7.66
CA SER A 16 1.72 2.44 -8.16
C SER A 16 1.42 2.38 -9.65
N THR A 17 2.21 1.66 -10.42
CA THR A 17 1.97 1.45 -11.87
C THR A 17 0.65 0.70 -12.09
N TRP A 18 0.42 -0.35 -11.31
CA TRP A 18 -0.85 -1.10 -11.37
C TRP A 18 -2.03 -0.21 -11.00
N ALA A 19 -1.90 0.56 -9.92
CA ALA A 19 -2.97 1.42 -9.41
C ALA A 19 -3.33 2.55 -10.38
N ASN A 20 -2.35 3.06 -11.12
CA ASN A 20 -2.52 4.21 -12.02
C ASN A 20 -2.69 3.80 -13.49
N SER A 21 -2.99 2.53 -13.78
CA SER A 21 -3.31 2.07 -15.12
C SER A 21 -4.65 2.65 -15.60
N ASP A 22 -4.84 2.69 -16.91
CA ASP A 22 -6.06 3.26 -17.51
C ASP A 22 -7.34 2.57 -17.02
N GLU A 23 -7.27 1.27 -16.75
CA GLU A 23 -8.41 0.48 -16.28
C GLU A 23 -8.91 0.90 -14.90
N ARG A 24 -8.08 1.56 -14.09
CA ARG A 24 -8.35 1.89 -12.70
C ARG A 24 -8.44 3.39 -12.41
N GLN A 25 -8.54 4.20 -13.45
CA GLN A 25 -8.60 5.67 -13.32
C GLN A 25 -9.81 6.13 -12.50
N ASP A 26 -10.90 5.38 -12.50
CA ASP A 26 -12.12 5.72 -11.77
C ASP A 26 -12.09 5.30 -10.30
N ILE A 27 -11.07 4.55 -9.87
CA ILE A 27 -10.93 4.10 -8.48
C ILE A 27 -10.10 5.13 -7.71
N ALA A 28 -10.57 5.54 -6.53
CA ALA A 28 -9.83 6.47 -5.68
C ALA A 28 -8.49 5.84 -5.28
N TYR A 29 -7.44 6.65 -5.31
CA TYR A 29 -6.08 6.20 -5.03
C TYR A 29 -5.50 6.97 -3.85
N VAL A 30 -5.08 6.25 -2.81
CA VAL A 30 -4.43 6.84 -1.63
C VAL A 30 -3.07 6.17 -1.47
N SER A 31 -2.02 6.97 -1.58
CA SER A 31 -0.62 6.52 -1.47
C SER A 31 0.00 7.00 -0.18
N ARG A 32 0.46 6.07 0.62
CA ARG A 32 1.18 6.39 1.87
C ARG A 32 2.46 7.17 1.58
N ASP A 33 3.17 6.82 0.52
CA ASP A 33 4.38 7.52 0.09
C ASP A 33 4.09 8.97 -0.32
N ASN A 34 3.02 9.21 -1.07
CA ASN A 34 2.64 10.57 -1.46
C ASN A 34 2.32 11.43 -0.23
N ILE A 35 1.63 10.88 0.76
CA ILE A 35 1.34 11.56 2.02
C ILE A 35 2.64 11.87 2.76
N ARG A 36 3.52 10.89 2.87
CA ARG A 36 4.82 11.06 3.55
C ARG A 36 5.62 12.19 2.92
N LEU A 37 5.74 12.19 1.60
CA LEU A 37 6.49 13.22 0.88
C LEU A 37 5.87 14.60 1.05
N SER A 38 4.55 14.70 1.15
CA SER A 38 3.86 15.98 1.34
C SER A 38 4.12 16.60 2.72
N LEU A 39 4.43 15.77 3.72
CA LEU A 39 4.69 16.21 5.10
C LEU A 39 6.17 16.47 5.39
N LEU A 40 7.07 15.95 4.54
CA LEU A 40 8.51 16.09 4.76
C LEU A 40 8.97 17.50 4.39
N LYS A 41 9.79 18.06 5.30
CA LYS A 41 10.52 19.31 5.07
C LYS A 41 11.96 19.01 4.66
N ASP A 42 12.62 20.00 4.09
CA ASP A 42 14.02 19.88 3.69
C ASP A 42 14.90 19.50 4.88
N GLY A 43 15.74 18.49 4.69
CA GLY A 43 16.67 18.03 5.71
C GLY A 43 16.10 17.06 6.74
N GLU A 44 14.79 16.81 6.73
CA GLU A 44 14.19 15.85 7.64
C GLU A 44 14.45 14.40 7.16
N ASP A 45 14.54 13.48 8.13
CA ASP A 45 14.60 12.06 7.83
C ASP A 45 13.31 11.58 7.15
N TYR A 46 13.42 10.60 6.26
CA TYR A 46 12.31 10.06 5.49
C TYR A 46 11.15 9.60 6.39
N PHE A 47 11.44 9.03 7.55
CA PHE A 47 10.46 8.49 8.48
C PHE A 47 10.11 9.43 9.65
N SER A 48 10.37 10.73 9.52
CA SER A 48 10.17 11.71 10.61
C SER A 48 8.72 11.85 11.06
N HIS A 49 7.76 11.58 10.19
CA HIS A 49 6.34 11.84 10.44
C HIS A 49 5.46 10.59 10.33
N GLU A 50 6.00 9.39 10.57
CA GLU A 50 5.29 8.14 10.28
C GLU A 50 3.95 7.99 11.01
N LYS A 51 3.88 8.46 12.25
CA LYS A 51 2.62 8.40 13.03
C LYS A 51 1.53 9.24 12.37
N GLU A 52 1.88 10.45 11.96
CA GLU A 52 0.97 11.36 11.28
C GLU A 52 0.64 10.89 9.87
N VAL A 53 1.63 10.37 9.17
CA VAL A 53 1.45 9.76 7.83
C VAL A 53 0.41 8.65 7.89
N PHE A 54 0.54 7.73 8.84
CA PHE A 54 -0.41 6.64 9.00
C PHE A 54 -1.81 7.14 9.33
N LYS A 55 -1.92 8.08 10.24
CA LYS A 55 -3.21 8.68 10.64
C LYS A 55 -3.92 9.30 9.44
N GLN A 56 -3.19 10.05 8.63
CA GLN A 56 -3.74 10.70 7.44
C GLN A 56 -4.08 9.69 6.35
N PHE A 57 -3.26 8.67 6.17
CA PHE A 57 -3.51 7.56 5.24
C PHE A 57 -4.85 6.88 5.54
N VAL A 58 -5.06 6.50 6.79
CA VAL A 58 -6.30 5.88 7.26
C VAL A 58 -7.49 6.81 7.04
N LYS A 59 -7.36 8.07 7.40
CA LYS A 59 -8.44 9.06 7.26
C LYS A 59 -8.86 9.25 5.80
N GLU A 60 -7.91 9.37 4.90
CA GLU A 60 -8.20 9.55 3.48
C GLU A 60 -8.90 8.33 2.87
N ILE A 61 -8.48 7.13 3.26
CA ILE A 61 -9.15 5.90 2.84
C ILE A 61 -10.58 5.87 3.40
N ALA A 62 -10.73 6.14 4.70
CA ALA A 62 -12.04 6.11 5.36
C ALA A 62 -13.05 7.05 4.70
N ILE A 63 -12.63 8.26 4.35
CA ILE A 63 -13.50 9.24 3.67
C ILE A 63 -14.07 8.65 2.38
N ARG A 64 -13.25 7.96 1.58
CA ARG A 64 -13.68 7.38 0.30
C ARG A 64 -14.64 6.21 0.51
N ILE A 65 -14.26 5.26 1.34
CA ILE A 65 -15.11 4.07 1.56
C ILE A 65 -16.43 4.42 2.26
N MET A 66 -16.44 5.39 3.15
CA MET A 66 -17.68 5.88 3.78
C MET A 66 -18.59 6.59 2.79
N ALA A 67 -18.02 7.17 1.74
CA ALA A 67 -18.80 7.76 0.63
C ALA A 67 -19.27 6.72 -0.40
N GLY A 68 -19.02 5.43 -0.17
CA GLY A 68 -19.38 4.35 -1.07
C GLY A 68 -18.45 4.20 -2.28
N ARG A 69 -17.27 4.81 -2.24
CA ARG A 69 -16.31 4.77 -3.34
C ARG A 69 -15.28 3.68 -3.12
N ASP A 70 -15.02 2.90 -4.15
CA ASP A 70 -13.90 1.98 -4.15
C ASP A 70 -12.59 2.74 -4.01
N CYS A 71 -11.64 2.17 -3.30
CA CYS A 71 -10.40 2.84 -2.98
C CYS A 71 -9.22 1.87 -3.04
N ILE A 72 -8.10 2.34 -3.58
CA ILE A 72 -6.83 1.61 -3.59
C ILE A 72 -5.94 2.19 -2.49
N ALA A 73 -5.53 1.34 -1.56
CA ALA A 73 -4.59 1.68 -0.49
C ALA A 73 -3.19 1.21 -0.89
N ASP A 74 -2.34 2.15 -1.27
CA ASP A 74 -0.98 1.88 -1.74
C ASP A 74 0.03 2.10 -0.62
N ALA A 75 0.49 1.00 -0.05
CA ALA A 75 1.61 0.90 0.88
C ALA A 75 2.19 -0.50 0.75
N THR A 76 3.28 -0.80 1.43
CA THR A 76 3.92 -2.12 1.28
C THR A 76 3.11 -3.26 1.88
N HIS A 77 2.43 -3.04 2.99
CA HIS A 77 1.58 -4.04 3.67
C HIS A 77 2.23 -5.43 3.70
N LEU A 78 3.49 -5.49 4.19
CA LEU A 78 4.38 -6.65 4.04
C LEU A 78 3.97 -7.88 4.83
N ASN A 79 3.18 -7.73 5.89
CA ASN A 79 2.81 -8.83 6.75
C ASN A 79 1.40 -8.65 7.31
N MET A 80 0.91 -9.70 7.97
CA MET A 80 -0.43 -9.70 8.55
C MET A 80 -0.60 -8.59 9.60
N PHE A 81 0.44 -8.32 10.38
CA PHE A 81 0.40 -7.25 11.40
C PHE A 81 0.10 -5.88 10.77
N SER A 82 0.81 -5.52 9.69
CA SER A 82 0.61 -4.24 9.03
C SER A 82 -0.77 -4.14 8.37
N ARG A 83 -1.26 -5.24 7.79
CA ARG A 83 -2.59 -5.29 7.19
C ARG A 83 -3.69 -5.20 8.25
N CYS A 84 -3.57 -5.94 9.34
CA CYS A 84 -4.52 -5.87 10.46
C CYS A 84 -4.53 -4.49 11.11
N LYS A 85 -3.38 -3.85 11.23
CA LYS A 85 -3.27 -2.50 11.78
C LYS A 85 -4.07 -1.50 10.96
N LEU A 86 -4.01 -1.60 9.62
CA LEU A 86 -4.81 -0.76 8.74
C LEU A 86 -6.31 -1.01 8.95
N MET A 87 -6.72 -2.29 8.93
CA MET A 87 -8.13 -2.65 9.08
C MET A 87 -8.70 -2.22 10.43
N GLN A 88 -7.96 -2.42 11.52
CA GLN A 88 -8.37 -1.98 12.85
C GLN A 88 -8.55 -0.47 12.94
N ALA A 89 -7.64 0.28 12.32
CA ALA A 89 -7.74 1.73 12.29
C ALA A 89 -8.95 2.21 11.47
N LEU A 90 -9.24 1.54 10.35
CA LEU A 90 -10.42 1.83 9.54
C LEU A 90 -11.72 1.50 10.28
N ASP A 91 -11.71 0.46 11.09
CA ASP A 91 -12.89 0.02 11.85
C ASP A 91 -13.36 1.06 12.87
N ALA A 92 -12.50 2.00 13.26
CA ALA A 92 -12.91 3.15 14.07
C ALA A 92 -13.83 4.11 13.29
N TYR A 93 -13.81 4.05 11.96
CA TYR A 93 -14.66 4.88 11.10
C TYR A 93 -15.86 4.09 10.56
N THR A 94 -15.63 2.90 10.04
CA THR A 94 -16.67 2.05 9.46
C THR A 94 -16.20 0.60 9.34
N HIS A 95 -17.16 -0.34 9.46
CA HIS A 95 -16.94 -1.75 9.16
C HIS A 95 -17.49 -2.14 7.79
N ASP A 96 -18.16 -1.23 7.09
CA ASP A 96 -18.96 -1.53 5.91
C ASP A 96 -18.14 -1.37 4.63
N TYR A 97 -17.22 -2.30 4.41
CA TYR A 97 -16.45 -2.38 3.16
C TYR A 97 -16.01 -3.82 2.91
N LYS A 98 -15.79 -4.13 1.65
CA LYS A 98 -15.19 -5.40 1.22
C LYS A 98 -13.69 -5.18 0.99
N ILE A 99 -12.92 -6.26 1.07
CA ILE A 99 -11.47 -6.21 0.90
C ILE A 99 -11.05 -7.11 -0.25
N ILE A 100 -10.16 -6.60 -1.10
CA ILE A 100 -9.41 -7.38 -2.07
C ILE A 100 -7.92 -7.12 -1.81
N PHE A 101 -7.16 -8.17 -1.54
CA PHE A 101 -5.71 -8.05 -1.48
C PHE A 101 -5.15 -8.16 -2.90
N VAL A 102 -4.22 -7.27 -3.23
CA VAL A 102 -3.50 -7.32 -4.52
C VAL A 102 -2.03 -7.59 -4.19
N VAL A 103 -1.56 -8.77 -4.56
CA VAL A 103 -0.24 -9.28 -4.19
C VAL A 103 0.71 -9.16 -5.36
N PHE A 104 1.84 -8.49 -5.15
CA PHE A 104 2.85 -8.28 -6.17
C PHE A 104 4.00 -9.27 -5.97
N ASN A 105 4.00 -10.31 -6.79
CA ASN A 105 5.03 -11.37 -6.79
C ASN A 105 6.16 -10.95 -7.72
N VAL A 106 7.15 -10.25 -7.16
CA VAL A 106 8.26 -9.68 -7.92
C VAL A 106 9.55 -10.00 -7.18
N SER A 107 10.58 -10.45 -7.91
CA SER A 107 11.88 -10.78 -7.31
C SER A 107 12.55 -9.55 -6.71
N ALA A 108 13.40 -9.77 -5.72
CA ALA A 108 14.18 -8.69 -5.10
C ALA A 108 15.06 -7.98 -6.13
N ASP A 109 15.66 -8.72 -7.06
CA ASP A 109 16.53 -8.15 -8.09
C ASP A 109 15.75 -7.19 -8.99
N THR A 110 14.54 -7.56 -9.41
CA THR A 110 13.69 -6.69 -10.21
C THR A 110 13.26 -5.44 -9.44
N CYS A 111 12.88 -5.58 -8.17
CA CYS A 111 12.55 -4.45 -7.32
C CYS A 111 13.71 -3.47 -7.19
N ILE A 112 14.92 -3.98 -6.97
CA ILE A 112 16.13 -3.18 -6.83
C ILE A 112 16.44 -2.45 -8.14
N GLU A 113 16.33 -3.14 -9.27
CA GLU A 113 16.61 -2.56 -10.58
C GLU A 113 15.64 -1.41 -10.89
N ARG A 114 14.36 -1.61 -10.62
CA ARG A 114 13.35 -0.55 -10.79
C ARG A 114 13.58 0.63 -9.84
N ASN A 115 14.02 0.34 -8.63
CA ASN A 115 14.31 1.37 -7.63
C ASN A 115 15.47 2.28 -8.06
N LYS A 116 16.46 1.76 -8.79
CA LYS A 116 17.59 2.56 -9.31
C LYS A 116 17.15 3.67 -10.25
N ALA A 117 16.02 3.48 -10.94
CA ALA A 117 15.45 4.49 -11.85
C ALA A 117 14.68 5.59 -11.11
N ARG A 118 14.43 5.44 -9.81
CA ARG A 118 13.71 6.43 -9.00
C ARG A 118 14.63 7.54 -8.56
N GLU A 119 14.11 8.76 -8.55
CA GLU A 119 14.85 9.95 -8.17
C GLU A 119 14.52 10.40 -6.75
N GLY A 120 15.47 11.06 -6.10
CA GLY A 120 15.31 11.71 -4.81
C GLY A 120 14.90 10.74 -3.71
N ARG A 121 13.95 11.16 -2.91
CA ARG A 121 13.50 10.42 -1.72
C ARG A 121 12.71 9.16 -2.03
N ARG A 122 12.28 8.96 -3.27
CA ARG A 122 11.63 7.73 -3.70
C ARG A 122 12.62 6.60 -3.93
N ASN A 123 13.92 6.91 -4.02
CA ASN A 123 14.98 5.92 -4.13
C ASN A 123 15.26 5.35 -2.73
N VAL A 124 14.91 4.09 -2.53
CA VAL A 124 15.07 3.39 -1.25
C VAL A 124 16.41 2.65 -1.27
N PRO A 125 17.18 2.64 -0.17
CA PRO A 125 18.42 1.86 -0.12
C PRO A 125 18.20 0.38 -0.43
N GLU A 126 19.14 -0.22 -1.17
CA GLU A 126 19.03 -1.61 -1.64
C GLU A 126 18.81 -2.61 -0.51
N ASN A 127 19.53 -2.44 0.61
CA ASN A 127 19.39 -3.34 1.76
C ASN A 127 17.99 -3.30 2.36
N ILE A 128 17.32 -2.16 2.31
CA ILE A 128 15.94 -2.03 2.78
C ILE A 128 14.99 -2.83 1.89
N ILE A 129 15.18 -2.76 0.57
CA ILE A 129 14.36 -3.53 -0.38
C ILE A 129 14.58 -5.03 -0.19
N ARG A 130 15.81 -5.47 -0.02
CA ARG A 130 16.12 -6.88 0.26
C ARG A 130 15.45 -7.37 1.55
N ASN A 131 15.47 -6.54 2.58
CA ASN A 131 14.78 -6.85 3.85
C ASN A 131 13.26 -6.94 3.64
N MET A 132 12.67 -6.03 2.87
CA MET A 132 11.24 -6.08 2.54
C MET A 132 10.86 -7.36 1.83
N CYS A 133 11.66 -7.77 0.84
CA CYS A 133 11.40 -9.00 0.08
C CYS A 133 11.54 -10.24 0.96
N ARG A 134 12.53 -10.27 1.86
CA ARG A 134 12.73 -11.37 2.81
C ARG A 134 11.56 -11.49 3.79
N ASP A 135 11.07 -10.35 4.25
CA ASP A 135 10.06 -10.29 5.31
C ASP A 135 8.62 -10.33 4.77
N PHE A 136 8.46 -10.23 3.46
CA PHE A 136 7.13 -10.25 2.85
C PHE A 136 6.42 -11.58 3.07
N ARG A 137 5.19 -11.48 3.59
CA ARG A 137 4.31 -12.64 3.80
C ARG A 137 3.01 -12.40 3.06
N VAL A 138 2.70 -13.28 2.12
CA VAL A 138 1.51 -13.19 1.27
C VAL A 138 0.25 -13.27 2.12
N PRO A 139 -0.74 -12.39 1.90
CA PRO A 139 -2.00 -12.45 2.63
C PRO A 139 -2.82 -13.66 2.27
N THR A 140 -3.71 -14.03 3.19
CA THR A 140 -4.69 -15.11 2.98
C THR A 140 -6.10 -14.59 3.23
N LYS A 141 -7.11 -15.29 2.68
CA LYS A 141 -8.51 -14.86 2.80
C LYS A 141 -9.05 -14.92 4.22
N ASP A 142 -8.44 -15.72 5.08
CA ASP A 142 -8.86 -15.87 6.47
C ASP A 142 -8.31 -14.78 7.40
N GLU A 143 -7.54 -13.82 6.89
CA GLU A 143 -7.07 -12.69 7.70
C GLU A 143 -8.22 -11.78 8.17
N ASP A 144 -9.30 -11.70 7.38
CA ASP A 144 -10.51 -10.94 7.74
C ASP A 144 -11.70 -11.51 6.95
N GLU A 145 -12.87 -11.55 7.57
CA GLU A 145 -14.09 -12.09 6.95
C GLU A 145 -14.58 -11.26 5.74
N ARG A 146 -14.15 -10.00 5.63
CA ARG A 146 -14.53 -9.10 4.53
C ARG A 146 -13.71 -9.33 3.27
N VAL A 147 -12.68 -10.17 3.32
CA VAL A 147 -11.85 -10.48 2.15
C VAL A 147 -12.62 -11.33 1.18
N ILE A 148 -12.88 -10.78 0.00
CA ILE A 148 -13.65 -11.47 -1.05
C ILE A 148 -12.77 -12.05 -2.15
N ASP A 149 -11.53 -11.57 -2.31
CA ASP A 149 -10.63 -12.05 -3.34
C ASP A 149 -9.18 -11.68 -3.04
N ILE A 150 -8.27 -12.38 -3.71
CA ILE A 150 -6.85 -12.08 -3.74
C ILE A 150 -6.42 -12.08 -5.22
N ILE A 151 -5.93 -10.94 -5.68
CA ILE A 151 -5.41 -10.79 -7.04
C ILE A 151 -3.89 -10.93 -6.97
N GLU A 152 -3.33 -11.81 -7.78
CA GLU A 152 -1.87 -11.96 -7.87
C GLU A 152 -1.36 -11.27 -9.14
N VAL A 153 -0.37 -10.41 -8.98
CA VAL A 153 0.31 -9.72 -10.06
C VAL A 153 1.73 -10.26 -10.15
N ASN A 154 2.02 -10.99 -11.22
CA ASN A 154 3.34 -11.54 -11.51
C ASN A 154 4.02 -10.64 -12.53
N ASN A 155 4.95 -9.82 -12.06
CA ASN A 155 5.41 -8.65 -12.82
C ASN A 155 6.95 -8.56 -12.88
N ASP A 156 7.61 -9.71 -12.89
CA ASP A 156 9.07 -9.78 -13.02
C ASP A 156 9.58 -9.40 -14.42
#